data_ffa5bb2469b015ece60774d6505b874e
#
_entry.id   ffa5bb2469b015ece60774d6505b874e
#
_cell.length_a   1.000
_cell.length_b   1.000
_cell.length_c   1.000
_cell.angle_alpha   90.00
_cell.angle_beta   90.00
_cell.angle_gamma   90.00
#
_symmetry.space_group_name_H-M   'P 1'
#
loop_
_entity.id
_entity.type
_entity.pdbx_description
1 polymer ?
#
loop_
_entity_poly.entity_id
_entity_poly.type
_entity_poly.pdbx_seq_one_letter_code
_entity_poly.pdbx_strand_id
1 'polypeptide(L)'
;DPTRAYDGPRVKLPFSTAPPTPWNKSVTPHRRFAMRRASLSNLKRLKDATGGTLNDVVMAICTGALREYLLEHDALPDSPLRAMVPVSIRTGDEDDPWTNRVSAIVADLPTNCADPLERVALCKEAMNDAKRQFDLVPAEALGQASDYTSPVVSASAIRLVSRLKLADRMNSPINVVISNVPGPREAMYFAGAKLDAYVPVSTISDGVGLNITVHSYMDRLDIGLIADRELVPDLWHLVDLHIAEIERMFEVTGAEWAVPQTPPSMRYGGDGVEPIEPSSEELRKRIEAQREMVGIQVDTD
;
A
#
# COMPACT_ATOMS: atom_id res chain seq x y z
N ASP A 1 -19.00 28.16 -28.54
CA ASP A 1 -19.10 28.87 -27.26
C ASP A 1 -17.87 28.49 -26.42
N PRO A 2 -16.90 29.41 -26.22
CA PRO A 2 -15.65 29.13 -25.50
C PRO A 2 -15.82 28.98 -23.97
N THR A 3 -17.04 29.03 -23.47
CA THR A 3 -17.34 28.94 -22.03
C THR A 3 -17.87 27.57 -21.61
N ARG A 4 -18.01 26.62 -22.52
CA ARG A 4 -18.45 25.28 -22.16
C ARG A 4 -17.29 24.54 -21.53
N ALA A 5 -17.32 24.36 -20.20
CA ALA A 5 -16.36 23.54 -19.51
C ALA A 5 -16.33 22.14 -20.14
N TYR A 6 -15.15 21.68 -20.52
CA TYR A 6 -14.94 20.34 -21.03
C TYR A 6 -15.27 19.33 -19.93
N ASP A 7 -16.37 18.62 -20.11
CA ASP A 7 -16.93 17.64 -19.16
C ASP A 7 -16.55 16.18 -19.55
N GLY A 8 -15.48 16.03 -20.33
CA GLY A 8 -14.92 14.75 -20.71
C GLY A 8 -13.83 14.27 -19.71
N PRO A 9 -13.42 12.99 -19.81
CA PRO A 9 -12.40 12.44 -18.96
C PRO A 9 -11.12 13.28 -19.09
N ARG A 10 -10.73 13.93 -17.98
CA ARG A 10 -9.47 14.68 -17.93
C ARG A 10 -8.33 13.68 -18.00
N VAL A 11 -7.67 13.60 -19.13
CA VAL A 11 -6.39 12.89 -19.25
C VAL A 11 -5.41 13.60 -18.30
N LYS A 12 -5.23 13.05 -17.11
CA LYS A 12 -4.21 13.55 -16.19
C LYS A 12 -2.86 13.20 -16.79
N LEU A 13 -2.07 14.22 -17.07
CA LEU A 13 -0.70 14.02 -17.55
C LEU A 13 0.03 13.09 -16.58
N PRO A 14 0.79 12.08 -17.07
CA PRO A 14 1.50 11.13 -16.23
C PRO A 14 2.52 11.79 -15.29
N PHE A 15 2.85 13.06 -15.52
CA PHE A 15 3.79 13.87 -14.74
C PHE A 15 3.13 14.84 -13.74
N SER A 16 1.80 14.79 -13.53
CA SER A 16 1.21 15.58 -12.45
C SER A 16 1.68 15.04 -11.10
N THR A 17 2.14 15.93 -10.24
CA THR A 17 2.61 15.58 -8.90
C THR A 17 1.44 15.26 -7.98
N ALA A 18 1.65 14.32 -7.06
CA ALA A 18 0.72 14.05 -5.98
C ALA A 18 0.77 15.17 -4.91
N PRO A 19 -0.29 15.38 -4.13
CA PRO A 19 -0.24 16.30 -3.00
C PRO A 19 0.79 15.81 -1.96
N PRO A 20 1.41 16.71 -1.19
CA PRO A 20 2.40 16.32 -0.19
C PRO A 20 1.75 15.54 0.96
N THR A 21 2.46 14.52 1.45
CA THR A 21 2.13 13.79 2.68
C THR A 21 3.36 13.64 3.56
N PRO A 22 3.22 13.32 4.85
CA PRO A 22 4.35 13.13 5.76
C PRO A 22 5.38 12.10 5.28
N TRP A 23 4.95 11.08 4.54
CA TRP A 23 5.81 9.98 4.08
C TRP A 23 6.36 10.16 2.65
N ASN A 24 6.06 11.25 1.95
CA ASN A 24 6.64 11.54 0.63
C ASN A 24 7.98 12.27 0.74
N LYS A 25 8.92 11.65 1.45
CA LYS A 25 10.28 12.20 1.70
C LYS A 25 11.35 11.13 1.43
N SER A 26 12.61 11.51 1.61
CA SER A 26 13.73 10.58 1.60
C SER A 26 13.61 9.60 2.76
N VAL A 27 13.77 8.31 2.47
CA VAL A 27 13.65 7.24 3.47
C VAL A 27 14.97 7.00 4.21
N THR A 28 14.89 6.64 5.48
CA THR A 28 16.00 6.17 6.29
C THR A 28 16.29 4.68 6.04
N PRO A 29 17.36 4.10 6.61
CA PRO A 29 17.56 2.65 6.58
C PRO A 29 16.56 1.86 7.42
N HIS A 30 15.79 2.52 8.28
CA HIS A 30 14.92 1.85 9.24
C HIS A 30 13.53 1.64 8.68
N ARG A 31 13.02 0.43 8.83
CA ARG A 31 11.67 0.04 8.42
C ARG A 31 10.84 -0.31 9.64
N ARG A 32 9.55 0.00 9.54
CA ARG A 32 8.53 -0.51 10.45
C ARG A 32 7.56 -1.34 9.62
N PHE A 33 7.13 -2.46 10.18
CA PHE A 33 6.14 -3.33 9.60
C PHE A 33 4.98 -3.52 10.57
N ALA A 34 3.76 -3.42 10.08
CA ALA A 34 2.55 -3.68 10.84
C ALA A 34 1.59 -4.52 10.00
N MET A 35 0.73 -5.30 10.65
CA MET A 35 -0.19 -6.20 9.95
C MET A 35 -1.49 -6.40 10.71
N ARG A 36 -2.58 -6.62 9.98
CA ARG A 36 -3.88 -7.06 10.52
C ARG A 36 -4.54 -8.02 9.56
N ARG A 37 -5.48 -8.77 10.08
CA ARG A 37 -6.28 -9.73 9.33
C ARG A 37 -7.75 -9.32 9.32
N ALA A 38 -8.38 -9.40 8.15
CA ALA A 38 -9.82 -9.29 7.99
C ALA A 38 -10.39 -10.59 7.40
N SER A 39 -11.70 -10.81 7.55
CA SER A 39 -12.38 -11.91 6.87
C SER A 39 -12.70 -11.52 5.42
N LEU A 40 -12.29 -12.38 4.48
CA LEU A 40 -12.61 -12.21 3.07
C LEU A 40 -14.13 -12.34 2.82
N SER A 41 -14.83 -13.18 3.59
CA SER A 41 -16.29 -13.29 3.53
C SER A 41 -16.97 -12.00 3.92
N ASN A 42 -16.47 -11.30 4.94
CA ASN A 42 -16.96 -9.98 5.32
C ASN A 42 -16.76 -8.95 4.21
N LEU A 43 -15.56 -8.90 3.60
CA LEU A 43 -15.30 -7.98 2.49
C LEU A 43 -16.17 -8.27 1.26
N LYS A 44 -16.51 -9.55 1.01
CA LYS A 44 -17.47 -9.91 -0.04
C LYS A 44 -18.88 -9.38 0.25
N ARG A 45 -19.31 -9.37 1.51
CA ARG A 45 -20.59 -8.75 1.92
C ARG A 45 -20.59 -7.25 1.62
N LEU A 46 -19.51 -6.55 1.97
CA LEU A 46 -19.35 -5.12 1.62
C LEU A 46 -19.35 -4.90 0.11
N LYS A 47 -18.66 -5.75 -0.64
CA LYS A 47 -18.66 -5.70 -2.12
C LYS A 47 -20.08 -5.83 -2.67
N ASP A 48 -20.86 -6.78 -2.17
CA ASP A 48 -22.23 -7.02 -2.62
C ASP A 48 -23.16 -5.85 -2.22
N ALA A 49 -23.00 -5.30 -1.02
CA ALA A 49 -23.76 -4.15 -0.53
C ALA A 49 -23.46 -2.85 -1.30
N THR A 50 -22.22 -2.67 -1.75
CA THR A 50 -21.80 -1.45 -2.48
C THR A 50 -21.89 -1.57 -4.00
N GLY A 51 -22.15 -2.77 -4.54
CA GLY A 51 -22.23 -3.03 -5.98
C GLY A 51 -20.89 -2.84 -6.72
N GLY A 52 -19.78 -2.86 -6.00
CA GLY A 52 -18.42 -2.78 -6.51
C GLY A 52 -17.75 -4.14 -6.72
N THR A 53 -16.46 -4.10 -7.03
CA THR A 53 -15.58 -5.27 -6.99
C THR A 53 -14.90 -5.38 -5.63
N LEU A 54 -14.31 -6.54 -5.31
CA LEU A 54 -13.51 -6.69 -4.10
C LEU A 54 -12.34 -5.69 -4.07
N ASN A 55 -11.76 -5.42 -5.24
CA ASN A 55 -10.68 -4.44 -5.33
C ASN A 55 -11.16 -3.01 -5.01
N ASP A 56 -12.36 -2.63 -5.45
CA ASP A 56 -12.92 -1.30 -5.14
C ASP A 56 -13.14 -1.13 -3.62
N VAL A 57 -13.60 -2.19 -2.96
CA VAL A 57 -13.75 -2.21 -1.49
C VAL A 57 -12.40 -2.10 -0.80
N VAL A 58 -11.38 -2.84 -1.24
CA VAL A 58 -10.02 -2.74 -0.69
C VAL A 58 -9.45 -1.33 -0.87
N MET A 59 -9.62 -0.74 -2.06
CA MET A 59 -9.16 0.62 -2.34
C MET A 59 -9.88 1.65 -1.43
N ALA A 60 -11.18 1.48 -1.23
CA ALA A 60 -11.96 2.37 -0.36
C ALA A 60 -11.54 2.25 1.11
N ILE A 61 -11.28 1.03 1.60
CA ILE A 61 -10.75 0.79 2.95
C ILE A 61 -9.40 1.48 3.13
N CYS A 62 -8.46 1.27 2.21
CA CYS A 62 -7.16 1.93 2.27
C CYS A 62 -7.30 3.46 2.22
N THR A 63 -8.19 3.97 1.37
CA THR A 63 -8.45 5.41 1.24
C THR A 63 -9.02 6.00 2.54
N GLY A 64 -9.98 5.31 3.17
CA GLY A 64 -10.58 5.74 4.43
C GLY A 64 -9.58 5.74 5.59
N ALA A 65 -8.77 4.68 5.70
CA ALA A 65 -7.73 4.59 6.70
C ALA A 65 -6.66 5.69 6.55
N LEU A 66 -6.22 5.94 5.32
CA LEU A 66 -5.27 7.03 5.02
C LEU A 66 -5.86 8.40 5.31
N ARG A 67 -7.16 8.61 4.98
CA ARG A 67 -7.86 9.85 5.30
C ARG A 67 -7.87 10.10 6.80
N GLU A 68 -8.29 9.13 7.59
CA GLU A 68 -8.39 9.27 9.05
C GLU A 68 -7.01 9.53 9.66
N TYR A 69 -6.01 8.77 9.27
CA TYR A 69 -4.62 8.98 9.69
C TYR A 69 -4.12 10.39 9.40
N LEU A 70 -4.38 10.91 8.19
CA LEU A 70 -3.96 12.25 7.81
C LEU A 70 -4.75 13.35 8.53
N LEU A 71 -6.02 13.12 8.86
CA LEU A 71 -6.82 14.03 9.68
C LEU A 71 -6.25 14.14 11.10
N GLU A 72 -5.94 13.01 11.73
CA GLU A 72 -5.36 12.96 13.08
C GLU A 72 -3.99 13.67 13.16
N HIS A 73 -3.28 13.74 12.03
CA HIS A 73 -1.96 14.39 11.94
C HIS A 73 -1.99 15.80 11.33
N ASP A 74 -3.18 16.42 11.17
CA ASP A 74 -3.36 17.74 10.52
C ASP A 74 -2.67 17.84 9.15
N ALA A 75 -2.64 16.73 8.40
CA ALA A 75 -1.89 16.58 7.16
C ALA A 75 -2.75 16.17 5.94
N LEU A 76 -4.08 16.19 6.07
CA LEU A 76 -4.98 15.81 4.97
C LEU A 76 -4.99 16.89 3.89
N PRO A 77 -4.58 16.55 2.65
CA PRO A 77 -4.66 17.50 1.54
C PRO A 77 -6.11 17.73 1.06
N ASP A 78 -6.39 18.89 0.48
CA ASP A 78 -7.67 19.19 -0.15
C ASP A 78 -7.94 18.39 -1.43
N SER A 79 -6.89 17.90 -2.07
CA SER A 79 -6.96 17.07 -3.29
C SER A 79 -6.78 15.60 -2.98
N PRO A 80 -7.30 14.70 -3.85
CA PRO A 80 -7.12 13.26 -3.70
C PRO A 80 -5.63 12.88 -3.63
N LEU A 81 -5.30 11.87 -2.84
CA LEU A 81 -3.99 11.22 -2.92
C LEU A 81 -3.90 10.41 -4.23
N ARG A 82 -2.69 9.93 -4.54
CA ARG A 82 -2.43 9.09 -5.71
C ARG A 82 -1.73 7.80 -5.29
N ALA A 83 -2.31 6.68 -5.68
CA ALA A 83 -1.72 5.36 -5.47
C ALA A 83 -1.14 4.80 -6.76
N MET A 84 0.03 4.17 -6.65
CA MET A 84 0.49 3.21 -7.64
C MET A 84 -0.10 1.85 -7.29
N VAL A 85 -0.82 1.26 -8.25
CA VAL A 85 -1.46 -0.05 -8.10
C VAL A 85 -0.85 -1.02 -9.10
N PRO A 86 -0.06 -2.01 -8.64
CA PRO A 86 0.46 -3.06 -9.51
C PRO A 86 -0.68 -3.88 -10.12
N VAL A 87 -0.60 -4.15 -11.42
CA VAL A 87 -1.56 -4.96 -12.17
C VAL A 87 -0.83 -6.06 -12.94
N SER A 88 -1.40 -7.27 -12.94
CA SER A 88 -0.88 -8.36 -13.77
C SER A 88 -1.27 -8.12 -15.23
N ILE A 89 -0.29 -8.19 -16.13
CA ILE A 89 -0.48 -8.08 -17.58
C ILE A 89 -0.31 -9.43 -18.28
N ARG A 90 -0.52 -10.54 -17.56
CA ARG A 90 -0.46 -11.89 -18.14
C ARG A 90 -1.65 -12.09 -19.09
N THR A 91 -1.35 -12.55 -20.31
CA THR A 91 -2.35 -12.91 -21.33
C THR A 91 -2.76 -14.37 -21.28
N GLY A 92 -2.00 -15.21 -20.59
CA GLY A 92 -2.21 -16.67 -20.49
C GLY A 92 -1.53 -17.45 -21.61
N ASP A 93 -0.97 -16.79 -22.60
CA ASP A 93 -0.29 -17.41 -23.75
C ASP A 93 1.25 -17.27 -23.67
N GLU A 94 1.77 -17.01 -22.48
CA GLU A 94 3.21 -16.86 -22.29
C GLU A 94 3.94 -18.20 -22.41
N ASP A 95 5.07 -18.22 -23.14
CA ASP A 95 5.96 -19.38 -23.26
C ASP A 95 6.59 -19.80 -21.91
N ASP A 96 6.72 -18.86 -20.98
CA ASP A 96 7.20 -19.06 -19.62
C ASP A 96 6.16 -18.61 -18.57
N PRO A 97 5.41 -19.54 -17.96
CA PRO A 97 4.42 -19.22 -16.93
C PRO A 97 5.03 -18.65 -15.63
N TRP A 98 6.34 -18.73 -15.45
CA TRP A 98 7.08 -18.24 -14.29
C TRP A 98 7.58 -16.79 -14.47
N THR A 99 7.48 -16.26 -15.67
CA THR A 99 7.87 -14.85 -15.93
C THR A 99 6.94 -13.91 -15.16
N ASN A 100 7.52 -13.05 -14.34
CA ASN A 100 6.78 -12.04 -13.60
C ASN A 100 6.46 -10.86 -14.53
N ARG A 101 5.23 -10.79 -15.05
CA ARG A 101 4.72 -9.70 -15.89
C ARG A 101 3.78 -8.83 -15.08
N VAL A 102 4.34 -7.84 -14.44
CA VAL A 102 3.61 -6.85 -13.64
C VAL A 102 3.84 -5.48 -14.24
N SER A 103 2.77 -4.75 -14.43
CA SER A 103 2.79 -3.33 -14.72
C SER A 103 2.17 -2.56 -13.57
N ALA A 104 2.09 -1.25 -13.67
CA ALA A 104 1.49 -0.42 -12.66
C ALA A 104 0.59 0.64 -13.27
N ILE A 105 -0.56 0.86 -12.66
CA ILE A 105 -1.44 1.98 -12.97
C ILE A 105 -1.39 2.99 -11.83
N VAL A 106 -1.68 4.24 -12.12
CA VAL A 106 -1.79 5.29 -11.10
C VAL A 106 -3.25 5.69 -11.00
N ALA A 107 -3.83 5.50 -9.82
CA ALA A 107 -5.22 5.82 -9.52
C ALA A 107 -5.30 6.91 -8.44
N ASP A 108 -6.30 7.77 -8.54
CA ASP A 108 -6.61 8.72 -7.49
C ASP A 108 -7.26 7.98 -6.31
N LEU A 109 -6.90 8.40 -5.10
CA LEU A 109 -7.53 7.98 -3.86
C LEU A 109 -8.33 9.18 -3.31
N PRO A 110 -9.65 9.12 -3.30
CA PRO A 110 -10.50 10.23 -2.86
C PRO A 110 -10.49 10.41 -1.32
N THR A 111 -9.31 10.66 -0.75
CA THR A 111 -9.12 10.90 0.67
C THR A 111 -9.78 12.19 1.14
N ASN A 112 -10.03 13.13 0.24
CA ASN A 112 -10.79 14.35 0.48
C ASN A 112 -12.31 14.12 0.58
N CYS A 113 -12.83 12.95 0.18
CA CYS A 113 -14.22 12.57 0.34
C CYS A 113 -14.48 11.98 1.75
N ALA A 114 -15.41 12.58 2.50
CA ALA A 114 -15.73 12.15 3.87
C ALA A 114 -16.70 10.96 3.92
N ASP A 115 -17.64 10.87 2.98
CA ASP A 115 -18.65 9.81 2.94
C ASP A 115 -18.06 8.48 2.47
N PRO A 116 -18.17 7.39 3.26
CA PRO A 116 -17.58 6.10 2.89
C PRO A 116 -18.22 5.46 1.64
N LEU A 117 -19.53 5.64 1.42
CA LEU A 117 -20.22 5.06 0.26
C LEU A 117 -19.86 5.82 -1.03
N GLU A 118 -19.85 7.14 -0.99
CA GLU A 118 -19.38 7.96 -2.08
C GLU A 118 -17.92 7.64 -2.41
N ARG A 119 -17.09 7.42 -1.39
CA ARG A 119 -15.68 7.05 -1.55
C ARG A 119 -15.50 5.74 -2.29
N VAL A 120 -16.35 4.71 -2.05
CA VAL A 120 -16.33 3.45 -2.84
C VAL A 120 -16.63 3.73 -4.32
N ALA A 121 -17.65 4.54 -4.60
CA ALA A 121 -18.03 4.89 -5.97
C ALA A 121 -16.89 5.64 -6.69
N LEU A 122 -16.28 6.61 -6.02
CA LEU A 122 -15.14 7.37 -6.55
C LEU A 122 -13.89 6.49 -6.74
N CYS A 123 -13.60 5.56 -5.84
CA CYS A 123 -12.51 4.58 -6.02
C CYS A 123 -12.74 3.70 -7.24
N LYS A 124 -13.97 3.22 -7.44
CA LYS A 124 -14.35 2.42 -8.62
C LYS A 124 -14.14 3.22 -9.92
N GLU A 125 -14.57 4.47 -9.95
CA GLU A 125 -14.37 5.36 -11.09
C GLU A 125 -12.89 5.60 -11.37
N ALA A 126 -12.12 5.98 -10.35
CA ALA A 126 -10.68 6.22 -10.45
C ALA A 126 -9.91 4.99 -10.96
N MET A 127 -10.25 3.79 -10.49
CA MET A 127 -9.64 2.54 -10.96
C MET A 127 -9.99 2.23 -12.41
N ASN A 128 -11.23 2.49 -12.83
CA ASN A 128 -11.64 2.30 -14.23
C ASN A 128 -10.94 3.31 -15.15
N ASP A 129 -10.79 4.56 -14.72
CA ASP A 129 -10.07 5.59 -15.46
C ASP A 129 -8.59 5.25 -15.61
N ALA A 130 -7.95 4.81 -14.52
CA ALA A 130 -6.56 4.40 -14.54
C ALA A 130 -6.32 3.21 -15.50
N LYS A 131 -7.22 2.23 -15.53
CA LYS A 131 -7.15 1.11 -16.48
C LYS A 131 -7.33 1.59 -17.93
N ARG A 132 -8.33 2.43 -18.20
CA ARG A 132 -8.52 3.00 -19.55
C ARG A 132 -7.30 3.77 -20.03
N GLN A 133 -6.67 4.55 -19.15
CA GLN A 133 -5.44 5.27 -19.50
C GLN A 133 -4.27 4.32 -19.78
N PHE A 134 -4.17 3.25 -19.02
CA PHE A 134 -3.15 2.21 -19.22
C PHE A 134 -3.31 1.50 -20.57
N ASP A 135 -4.53 1.16 -20.94
CA ASP A 135 -4.84 0.49 -22.22
C ASP A 135 -4.52 1.35 -23.45
N LEU A 136 -4.41 2.67 -23.27
CA LEU A 136 -3.98 3.61 -24.32
C LEU A 136 -2.46 3.67 -24.53
N VAL A 137 -1.68 3.11 -23.61
CA VAL A 137 -0.21 3.09 -23.72
C VAL A 137 0.22 1.86 -24.51
N PRO A 138 0.89 2.01 -25.67
CA PRO A 138 1.35 0.87 -26.45
C PRO A 138 2.27 -0.04 -25.63
N ALA A 139 2.07 -1.35 -25.70
CA ALA A 139 2.86 -2.33 -24.95
C ALA A 139 4.37 -2.22 -25.24
N GLU A 140 4.73 -1.81 -26.48
CA GLU A 140 6.11 -1.60 -26.91
C GLU A 140 6.78 -0.43 -26.16
N ALA A 141 6.03 0.61 -25.80
CA ALA A 141 6.55 1.76 -25.05
C ALA A 141 6.87 1.41 -23.58
N LEU A 142 6.16 0.44 -23.01
CA LEU A 142 6.39 -0.05 -21.65
C LEU A 142 7.62 -0.97 -21.56
N GLY A 143 7.88 -1.77 -22.59
CA GLY A 143 9.04 -2.68 -22.65
C GLY A 143 10.35 -1.94 -22.91
N GLN A 144 10.37 -0.97 -23.80
CA GLN A 144 11.57 -0.28 -24.22
C GLN A 144 12.24 0.56 -23.12
N ALA A 145 11.49 1.08 -22.16
CA ALA A 145 12.06 1.90 -21.08
C ALA A 145 12.99 1.11 -20.13
N SER A 146 12.79 -0.21 -20.00
CA SER A 146 13.61 -1.07 -19.13
C SER A 146 14.89 -1.57 -19.82
N ASP A 147 14.89 -1.70 -21.15
CA ASP A 147 15.95 -2.38 -21.90
C ASP A 147 17.15 -1.46 -22.20
N TYR A 148 16.97 -0.14 -22.16
CA TYR A 148 18.01 0.82 -22.53
C TYR A 148 18.91 1.30 -21.38
N THR A 149 18.61 0.95 -20.12
CA THR A 149 19.44 1.40 -18.99
C THR A 149 20.25 0.26 -18.38
N SER A 150 21.58 0.39 -18.44
CA SER A 150 22.46 -0.52 -17.71
C SER A 150 22.09 -0.54 -16.22
N PRO A 151 21.93 -1.71 -15.57
CA PRO A 151 21.62 -1.82 -14.14
C PRO A 151 22.59 -1.02 -13.25
N VAL A 152 23.86 -0.92 -13.65
CA VAL A 152 24.88 -0.17 -12.91
C VAL A 152 24.63 1.34 -12.97
N VAL A 153 24.23 1.86 -14.13
CA VAL A 153 23.92 3.29 -14.32
C VAL A 153 22.66 3.65 -13.54
N SER A 154 21.62 2.83 -13.64
CA SER A 154 20.36 3.02 -12.89
C SER A 154 20.60 3.00 -11.38
N ALA A 155 21.33 2.01 -10.87
CA ALA A 155 21.66 1.92 -9.46
C ALA A 155 22.49 3.11 -8.96
N SER A 156 23.42 3.61 -9.79
CA SER A 156 24.24 4.76 -9.44
C SER A 156 23.44 6.06 -9.42
N ALA A 157 22.51 6.24 -10.36
CA ALA A 157 21.61 7.37 -10.40
C ALA A 157 20.67 7.37 -9.19
N ILE A 158 20.07 6.23 -8.84
CA ILE A 158 19.22 6.07 -7.65
C ILE A 158 20.01 6.41 -6.37
N ARG A 159 21.25 5.89 -6.23
CA ARG A 159 22.10 6.21 -5.07
C ARG A 159 22.43 7.70 -4.98
N LEU A 160 22.65 8.38 -6.10
CA LEU A 160 22.92 9.81 -6.12
C LEU A 160 21.69 10.61 -5.69
N VAL A 161 20.49 10.28 -6.23
CA VAL A 161 19.21 10.89 -5.86
C VAL A 161 18.98 10.75 -4.35
N SER A 162 19.20 9.54 -3.80
CA SER A 162 19.05 9.26 -2.38
C SER A 162 20.07 10.04 -1.54
N ARG A 163 21.36 10.05 -1.91
CA ARG A 163 22.40 10.81 -1.19
C ARG A 163 22.14 12.30 -1.15
N LEU A 164 21.62 12.87 -2.24
CA LEU A 164 21.31 14.30 -2.34
C LEU A 164 19.96 14.64 -1.71
N LYS A 165 19.22 13.66 -1.18
CA LYS A 165 17.88 13.81 -0.61
C LYS A 165 16.94 14.59 -1.53
N LEU A 166 16.99 14.31 -2.82
CA LEU A 166 16.21 15.05 -3.81
C LEU A 166 14.70 14.84 -3.60
N ALA A 167 14.28 13.70 -3.05
CA ALA A 167 12.88 13.45 -2.71
C ALA A 167 12.31 14.46 -1.68
N ASP A 168 13.16 15.07 -0.86
CA ASP A 168 12.70 16.09 0.10
C ASP A 168 12.38 17.44 -0.57
N ARG A 169 12.83 17.61 -1.82
CA ARG A 169 12.70 18.86 -2.60
C ARG A 169 11.79 18.72 -3.82
N MET A 170 11.47 17.51 -4.21
CA MET A 170 10.63 17.21 -5.37
C MET A 170 9.31 16.63 -4.91
N ASN A 171 8.22 17.04 -5.52
CA ASN A 171 6.95 16.40 -5.30
C ASN A 171 6.93 15.03 -5.98
N SER A 172 6.59 13.99 -5.24
CA SER A 172 6.42 12.65 -5.78
C SER A 172 5.23 12.58 -6.75
N PRO A 173 5.29 11.77 -7.81
CA PRO A 173 4.13 11.53 -8.69
C PRO A 173 3.03 10.70 -8.02
N ILE A 174 3.36 9.99 -6.95
CA ILE A 174 2.46 9.12 -6.18
C ILE A 174 2.71 9.30 -4.68
N ASN A 175 1.68 9.04 -3.88
CA ASN A 175 1.79 9.08 -2.42
C ASN A 175 2.11 7.72 -1.82
N VAL A 176 1.53 6.65 -2.35
CA VAL A 176 1.57 5.32 -1.74
C VAL A 176 1.51 4.25 -2.82
N VAL A 177 2.04 3.09 -2.51
CA VAL A 177 1.79 1.87 -3.29
C VAL A 177 0.70 1.06 -2.60
N ILE A 178 -0.34 0.67 -3.33
CA ILE A 178 -1.37 -0.23 -2.83
C ILE A 178 -1.42 -1.45 -3.74
N SER A 179 -1.07 -2.61 -3.20
CA SER A 179 -1.05 -3.89 -3.93
C SER A 179 -2.12 -4.82 -3.37
N ASN A 180 -2.93 -5.39 -4.25
CA ASN A 180 -3.93 -6.40 -3.91
C ASN A 180 -3.58 -7.71 -4.64
N VAL A 181 -3.10 -8.69 -3.90
CA VAL A 181 -2.61 -9.95 -4.44
C VAL A 181 -3.57 -11.08 -4.09
N PRO A 182 -4.24 -11.69 -5.08
CA PRO A 182 -5.05 -12.87 -4.84
C PRO A 182 -4.15 -14.07 -4.51
N GLY A 183 -4.47 -14.77 -3.44
CA GLY A 183 -3.74 -15.95 -3.02
C GLY A 183 -4.58 -17.25 -3.07
N PRO A 184 -3.99 -18.36 -2.64
CA PRO A 184 -4.60 -19.69 -2.67
C PRO A 184 -5.90 -19.76 -1.86
N ARG A 185 -6.89 -20.44 -2.42
CA ARG A 185 -8.17 -20.69 -1.74
C ARG A 185 -8.15 -21.96 -0.90
N GLU A 186 -7.14 -22.78 -1.09
CA GLU A 186 -6.95 -24.05 -0.40
C GLU A 186 -5.84 -23.95 0.64
N ALA A 187 -5.93 -24.79 1.66
CA ALA A 187 -4.93 -24.83 2.72
C ALA A 187 -3.58 -25.31 2.18
N MET A 188 -2.54 -24.53 2.41
CA MET A 188 -1.17 -24.90 2.09
C MET A 188 -0.48 -25.51 3.30
N TYR A 189 0.49 -26.38 3.03
CA TYR A 189 1.29 -27.04 4.06
C TYR A 189 2.77 -26.90 3.73
N PHE A 190 3.59 -26.68 4.74
CA PHE A 190 5.04 -26.65 4.63
C PHE A 190 5.64 -27.60 5.67
N ALA A 191 6.40 -28.59 5.21
CA ALA A 191 7.00 -29.62 6.07
C ALA A 191 6.00 -30.28 7.04
N GLY A 192 4.76 -30.52 6.60
CA GLY A 192 3.68 -31.10 7.39
C GLY A 192 2.90 -30.14 8.27
N ALA A 193 3.38 -28.91 8.47
CA ALA A 193 2.66 -27.86 9.19
C ALA A 193 1.71 -27.12 8.25
N LYS A 194 0.48 -26.89 8.71
CA LYS A 194 -0.50 -26.08 7.98
C LYS A 194 -0.11 -24.60 8.04
N LEU A 195 -0.12 -23.94 6.89
CA LEU A 195 0.06 -22.49 6.83
C LEU A 195 -1.15 -21.79 7.47
N ASP A 196 -0.92 -21.00 8.51
CA ASP A 196 -1.99 -20.24 9.18
C ASP A 196 -2.17 -18.84 8.60
N ALA A 197 -1.09 -18.17 8.25
CA ALA A 197 -1.12 -16.83 7.69
C ALA A 197 -0.17 -16.70 6.50
N TYR A 198 -0.54 -15.85 5.54
CA TYR A 198 0.33 -15.47 4.43
C TYR A 198 0.42 -13.95 4.36
N VAL A 199 1.26 -13.41 5.21
CA VAL A 199 1.35 -11.97 5.41
C VAL A 199 2.30 -11.36 4.38
N PRO A 200 1.83 -10.41 3.56
CA PRO A 200 2.66 -9.80 2.53
C PRO A 200 3.58 -8.73 3.13
N VAL A 201 4.82 -8.71 2.66
CA VAL A 201 5.78 -7.64 2.94
C VAL A 201 6.29 -7.13 1.60
N SER A 202 6.29 -5.80 1.44
CA SER A 202 6.75 -5.14 0.21
C SER A 202 7.95 -4.22 0.49
N THR A 203 8.19 -3.25 -0.38
CA THR A 203 9.32 -2.31 -0.28
C THR A 203 8.82 -0.88 -0.33
N ILE A 204 9.64 0.03 0.20
CA ILE A 204 9.49 1.48 0.08
C ILE A 204 10.74 2.10 -0.53
N SER A 205 10.62 3.30 -1.04
CA SER A 205 11.71 4.04 -1.68
C SER A 205 11.63 5.53 -1.38
N ASP A 206 12.68 6.26 -1.71
CA ASP A 206 12.68 7.72 -1.61
C ASP A 206 11.47 8.31 -2.34
N GLY A 207 10.77 9.21 -1.68
CA GLY A 207 9.54 9.82 -2.17
C GLY A 207 8.26 9.00 -1.98
N VAL A 208 8.37 7.70 -1.61
CA VAL A 208 7.23 6.80 -1.35
C VAL A 208 7.54 5.95 -0.12
N GLY A 209 7.48 6.58 1.04
CA GLY A 209 7.86 6.00 2.34
C GLY A 209 6.79 5.12 2.98
N LEU A 210 5.69 4.81 2.28
CA LEU A 210 4.61 3.93 2.74
C LEU A 210 4.16 2.99 1.62
N ASN A 211 3.99 1.71 1.95
CA ASN A 211 3.41 0.70 1.07
C ASN A 211 2.36 -0.11 1.84
N ILE A 212 1.23 -0.34 1.22
CA ILE A 212 0.12 -1.16 1.71
C ILE A 212 -0.04 -2.34 0.76
N THR A 213 0.09 -3.55 1.27
CA THR A 213 -0.14 -4.76 0.47
C THR A 213 -1.16 -5.64 1.16
N VAL A 214 -2.16 -6.07 0.44
CA VAL A 214 -3.13 -7.04 0.93
C VAL A 214 -2.99 -8.35 0.17
N HIS A 215 -3.14 -9.46 0.87
CA HIS A 215 -3.03 -10.79 0.29
C HIS A 215 -4.16 -11.68 0.81
N SER A 216 -4.90 -12.31 -0.10
CA SER A 216 -5.94 -13.24 0.30
C SER A 216 -5.39 -14.65 0.48
N TYR A 217 -5.82 -15.35 1.53
CA TYR A 217 -5.50 -16.74 1.77
C TYR A 217 -6.70 -17.44 2.42
N MET A 218 -7.25 -18.45 1.74
CA MET A 218 -8.51 -19.09 2.16
C MET A 218 -9.63 -18.04 2.35
N ASP A 219 -10.24 -17.95 3.53
CA ASP A 219 -11.23 -16.89 3.88
C ASP A 219 -10.61 -15.73 4.66
N ARG A 220 -9.35 -15.41 4.42
CA ARG A 220 -8.61 -14.36 5.11
C ARG A 220 -8.08 -13.33 4.12
N LEU A 221 -8.04 -12.10 4.54
CA LEU A 221 -7.31 -11.03 3.89
C LEU A 221 -6.28 -10.52 4.88
N ASP A 222 -5.03 -10.84 4.64
CA ASP A 222 -3.92 -10.34 5.45
C ASP A 222 -3.46 -9.00 4.87
N ILE A 223 -3.48 -7.96 5.72
CA ILE A 223 -3.12 -6.58 5.40
C ILE A 223 -1.72 -6.34 5.98
N GLY A 224 -0.74 -6.10 5.14
CA GLY A 224 0.63 -5.79 5.53
C GLY A 224 1.00 -4.37 5.13
N LEU A 225 1.46 -3.59 6.09
CA LEU A 225 1.99 -2.24 5.88
C LEU A 225 3.48 -2.22 6.15
N ILE A 226 4.24 -1.60 5.27
CA ILE A 226 5.64 -1.29 5.50
C ILE A 226 5.86 0.20 5.29
N ALA A 227 6.57 0.83 6.21
CA ALA A 227 6.90 2.24 6.12
C ALA A 227 8.30 2.55 6.64
N ASP A 228 8.79 3.74 6.33
CA ASP A 228 9.91 4.31 7.05
C ASP A 228 9.47 4.63 8.48
N ARG A 229 10.28 4.18 9.46
CA ARG A 229 9.95 4.28 10.87
C ARG A 229 9.84 5.72 11.37
N GLU A 230 10.58 6.63 10.75
CA GLU A 230 10.62 8.04 11.16
C GLU A 230 9.52 8.86 10.48
N LEU A 231 9.09 8.44 9.27
CA LEU A 231 8.04 9.12 8.53
C LEU A 231 6.64 8.68 8.95
N VAL A 232 6.49 7.42 9.41
CA VAL A 232 5.22 6.87 9.93
C VAL A 232 5.51 6.15 11.25
N PRO A 233 5.64 6.90 12.35
CA PRO A 233 6.07 6.35 13.64
C PRO A 233 5.04 5.45 14.32
N ASP A 234 3.79 5.60 14.01
CA ASP A 234 2.63 4.90 14.57
C ASP A 234 1.94 3.97 13.55
N LEU A 235 2.73 3.22 12.78
CA LEU A 235 2.25 2.35 11.71
C LEU A 235 1.22 1.31 12.17
N TRP A 236 1.29 0.86 13.43
CA TRP A 236 0.30 -0.04 14.02
C TRP A 236 -1.07 0.63 14.14
N HIS A 237 -1.11 1.91 14.50
CA HIS A 237 -2.34 2.68 14.49
C HIS A 237 -2.92 2.79 13.08
N LEU A 238 -2.08 3.09 12.07
CA LEU A 238 -2.54 3.16 10.69
C LEU A 238 -3.15 1.83 10.21
N VAL A 239 -2.57 0.67 10.57
CA VAL A 239 -3.18 -0.60 10.17
C VAL A 239 -4.48 -0.88 10.92
N ASP A 240 -4.64 -0.40 12.17
CA ASP A 240 -5.90 -0.49 12.92
C ASP A 240 -7.00 0.37 12.31
N LEU A 241 -6.66 1.53 11.74
CA LEU A 241 -7.61 2.36 10.99
C LEU A 241 -8.19 1.64 9.77
N HIS A 242 -7.45 0.69 9.13
CA HIS A 242 -8.02 -0.14 8.07
C HIS A 242 -9.16 -1.04 8.60
N ILE A 243 -9.01 -1.54 9.81
CA ILE A 243 -10.03 -2.37 10.45
C ILE A 243 -11.22 -1.51 10.88
N ALA A 244 -10.97 -0.34 11.46
CA ALA A 244 -12.02 0.62 11.82
C ALA A 244 -12.82 1.08 10.59
N GLU A 245 -12.16 1.25 9.44
CA GLU A 245 -12.86 1.60 8.20
C GLU A 245 -13.74 0.46 7.69
N ILE A 246 -13.33 -0.80 7.83
CA ILE A 246 -14.21 -1.96 7.53
C ILE A 246 -15.46 -1.90 8.42
N GLU A 247 -15.31 -1.64 9.72
CA GLU A 247 -16.41 -1.51 10.67
C GLU A 247 -17.35 -0.38 10.26
N ARG A 248 -16.80 0.79 9.97
CA ARG A 248 -17.55 1.97 9.50
C ARG A 248 -18.35 1.65 8.22
N MET A 249 -17.74 0.93 7.28
CA MET A 249 -18.43 0.53 6.05
C MET A 249 -19.60 -0.41 6.33
N PHE A 250 -19.50 -1.33 7.28
CA PHE A 250 -20.63 -2.16 7.70
C PHE A 250 -21.76 -1.33 8.33
N GLU A 251 -21.43 -0.35 9.17
CA GLU A 251 -22.40 0.54 9.79
C GLU A 251 -23.19 1.34 8.74
N VAL A 252 -22.49 1.96 7.76
CA VAL A 252 -23.16 2.81 6.76
C VAL A 252 -23.89 2.03 5.68
N THR A 253 -23.45 0.80 5.37
CA THR A 253 -24.13 -0.05 4.39
C THR A 253 -25.30 -0.82 4.99
N GLY A 254 -25.33 -1.00 6.31
CA GLY A 254 -26.26 -1.90 6.97
C GLY A 254 -26.07 -3.38 6.60
N ALA A 255 -24.95 -3.74 6.00
CA ALA A 255 -24.64 -5.10 5.61
C ALA A 255 -24.48 -6.00 6.85
N GLU A 256 -24.94 -7.25 6.75
CA GLU A 256 -24.75 -8.22 7.82
C GLU A 256 -23.36 -8.85 7.76
N TRP A 257 -22.73 -8.99 8.90
CA TRP A 257 -21.44 -9.69 9.03
C TRP A 257 -21.59 -11.17 8.64
N ALA A 258 -20.76 -11.64 7.74
CA ALA A 258 -20.72 -13.07 7.38
C ALA A 258 -20.14 -13.92 8.50
N VAL A 259 -19.17 -13.39 9.23
CA VAL A 259 -18.56 -14.01 10.42
C VAL A 259 -18.29 -12.93 11.45
N PRO A 260 -18.36 -13.26 12.76
CA PRO A 260 -18.01 -12.32 13.81
C PRO A 260 -16.61 -11.76 13.59
N GLN A 261 -16.43 -10.47 13.84
CA GLN A 261 -15.15 -9.83 13.75
C GLN A 261 -14.27 -10.26 14.93
N THR A 262 -13.10 -10.78 14.63
CA THR A 262 -12.12 -11.11 15.67
C THR A 262 -11.48 -9.82 16.19
N PRO A 263 -11.43 -9.59 17.51
CA PRO A 263 -10.77 -8.43 18.08
C PRO A 263 -9.33 -8.26 17.55
N PRO A 264 -8.81 -7.04 17.40
CA PRO A 264 -7.46 -6.78 16.93
C PRO A 264 -6.39 -7.57 17.67
N SER A 265 -6.53 -7.70 18.98
CA SER A 265 -5.65 -8.45 19.87
C SER A 265 -5.56 -9.96 19.57
N MET A 266 -6.56 -10.54 18.89
CA MET A 266 -6.59 -11.97 18.57
C MET A 266 -6.33 -12.29 17.11
N ARG A 267 -6.04 -11.29 16.27
CA ARG A 267 -5.99 -11.46 14.81
C ARG A 267 -4.70 -12.07 14.29
N TYR A 268 -3.67 -12.06 15.08
CA TYR A 268 -2.42 -12.79 14.80
C TYR A 268 -2.03 -13.54 16.07
N GLY A 269 -2.07 -14.84 16.05
CA GLY A 269 -1.87 -15.84 17.08
C GLY A 269 -0.75 -15.64 18.10
N GLY A 270 -0.80 -14.56 18.80
CA GLY A 270 0.02 -14.22 19.96
C GLY A 270 -0.91 -13.59 20.98
N ASP A 271 -0.46 -13.46 22.16
CA ASP A 271 -1.16 -13.05 23.38
C ASP A 271 -1.73 -11.62 23.37
N GLY A 272 -1.99 -11.05 22.19
CA GLY A 272 -2.57 -9.71 22.02
C GLY A 272 -1.63 -8.57 22.44
N VAL A 273 -0.38 -8.87 22.74
CA VAL A 273 0.63 -7.86 23.04
C VAL A 273 1.20 -7.40 21.71
N GLU A 274 0.92 -6.14 21.33
CA GLU A 274 1.79 -5.47 20.35
C GLU A 274 3.24 -5.69 20.83
N PRO A 275 4.15 -6.10 19.93
CA PRO A 275 5.55 -6.16 20.33
C PRO A 275 5.89 -4.77 20.86
N ILE A 276 6.20 -4.67 22.16
CA ILE A 276 6.70 -3.44 22.76
C ILE A 276 7.93 -3.10 21.93
N GLU A 277 7.79 -2.14 21.04
CA GLU A 277 8.95 -1.69 20.28
C GLU A 277 9.96 -1.13 21.28
N PRO A 278 11.17 -1.65 21.30
CA PRO A 278 12.18 -1.13 22.20
C PRO A 278 12.35 0.35 21.89
N SER A 279 12.41 1.17 22.92
CA SER A 279 12.72 2.59 22.79
C SER A 279 13.98 2.77 21.93
N SER A 280 14.13 3.91 21.29
CA SER A 280 15.33 4.19 20.47
C SER A 280 16.63 3.98 21.26
N GLU A 281 16.58 4.16 22.57
CA GLU A 281 17.69 3.95 23.48
C GLU A 281 17.93 2.45 23.74
N GLU A 282 16.88 1.65 23.94
CA GLU A 282 17.00 0.19 24.07
C GLU A 282 17.48 -0.47 22.78
N LEU A 283 17.05 0.03 21.63
CA LEU A 283 17.51 -0.45 20.34
C LEU A 283 19.01 -0.16 20.15
N ARG A 284 19.48 1.03 20.53
CA ARG A 284 20.92 1.37 20.54
C ARG A 284 21.71 0.45 21.44
N LYS A 285 21.26 0.22 22.70
CA LYS A 285 21.91 -0.69 23.64
C LYS A 285 21.96 -2.13 23.11
N ARG A 286 20.90 -2.62 22.45
CA ARG A 286 20.91 -3.96 21.82
C ARG A 286 21.87 -4.05 20.64
N ILE A 287 21.96 -3.00 19.83
CA ILE A 287 22.88 -2.93 18.69
C ILE A 287 24.33 -2.87 19.19
N GLU A 288 24.61 -2.10 20.21
CA GLU A 288 25.94 -2.04 20.84
C GLU A 288 26.35 -3.38 21.47
N ALA A 289 25.46 -4.02 22.24
CA ALA A 289 25.69 -5.35 22.79
C ALA A 289 25.92 -6.43 21.71
N GLN A 290 25.21 -6.32 20.59
CA GLN A 290 25.37 -7.24 19.47
C GLN A 290 26.69 -6.99 18.70
N ARG A 291 27.14 -5.74 18.62
CA ARG A 291 28.45 -5.38 18.04
C ARG A 291 29.60 -5.87 18.88
N GLU A 292 29.50 -5.74 20.21
CA GLU A 292 30.49 -6.30 21.14
C GLU A 292 30.59 -7.84 21.05
N MET A 293 29.44 -8.52 20.93
CA MET A 293 29.40 -9.98 20.78
C MET A 293 30.04 -10.47 19.46
N VAL A 294 29.97 -9.68 18.40
CA VAL A 294 30.50 -10.05 17.07
C VAL A 294 31.93 -9.51 16.86
N GLY A 295 32.51 -8.79 17.82
CA GLY A 295 33.87 -8.31 17.76
C GLY A 295 34.14 -7.21 16.73
N ILE A 296 33.10 -6.45 16.32
CA ILE A 296 33.24 -5.32 15.39
C ILE A 296 33.65 -4.09 16.22
N GLN A 297 34.94 -3.78 16.26
CA GLN A 297 35.41 -2.47 16.72
C GLN A 297 35.10 -1.42 15.63
N VAL A 298 34.38 -0.38 16.02
CA VAL A 298 34.22 0.83 15.20
C VAL A 298 35.26 1.84 15.68
N ASP A 299 36.25 2.09 14.84
CA ASP A 299 37.12 3.24 15.05
C ASP A 299 36.25 4.50 14.99
N THR A 300 36.21 5.21 16.11
CA THR A 300 35.63 6.55 16.21
C THR A 300 36.74 7.56 15.89
N ASP A 301 36.86 7.95 14.65
CA ASP A 301 37.49 9.22 14.25
C ASP A 301 36.41 10.25 13.87
#